data_feed1980a4569c12718a66d7803e1e1f
#
_entry.id   feed1980a4569c12718a66d7803e1e1f
#
_cell.length_a   1.000
_cell.length_b   1.000
_cell.length_c   1.000
_cell.angle_alpha   90.00
_cell.angle_beta   90.00
_cell.angle_gamma   90.00
#
_symmetry.space_group_name_H-M   'P 1'
#
loop_
_entity.id
_entity.type
_entity.pdbx_description
1 polymer ?
#
loop_
_entity_poly.entity_id
_entity_poly.type
_entity_poly.pdbx_seq_one_letter_code
_entity_poly.pdbx_strand_id
1 'polypeptide(L)'
;ERILKRGQSALSATELEQLVEASDALVLDTRSPQTFAQGFIPRSINVGIDGDFAPLVGAMIVDVKQPLVLITEPGREEEVITRLSRVGFDNVLGHLDGGFETWKASGKEIDHVECISAETLAAHFPLKEGIIVDIRKEGEYAAEHVEEAYSRPLAYINDWIVDLPRDQHVYLYCASGYRSMIAASILQARGYRNFTNVDGGFEAISQTSIPKTDFVCQSKMSK
;
A
#
# COMPACT_ATOMS: atom_id res chain seq x y z
N GLU A 1 -27.65 0.95 -8.72
CA GLU A 1 -28.34 1.96 -7.91
C GLU A 1 -28.34 1.61 -6.40
N ARG A 2 -28.67 0.36 -6.00
CA ARG A 2 -28.70 -0.08 -4.58
C ARG A 2 -27.31 -0.14 -3.94
N ILE A 3 -26.28 -0.55 -4.68
CA ILE A 3 -24.87 -0.63 -4.22
C ILE A 3 -24.31 0.77 -3.98
N LEU A 4 -24.52 1.68 -4.93
CA LEU A 4 -24.13 3.08 -4.78
C LEU A 4 -24.76 3.73 -3.56
N LYS A 5 -26.08 3.54 -3.35
CA LYS A 5 -26.78 4.09 -2.18
C LYS A 5 -26.22 3.62 -0.84
N ARG A 6 -25.82 2.34 -0.74
CA ARG A 6 -25.23 1.80 0.49
C ARG A 6 -23.83 2.34 0.72
N GLY A 7 -22.98 2.33 -0.30
CA GLY A 7 -21.61 2.83 -0.20
C GLY A 7 -21.51 4.34 0.03
N GLN A 8 -22.54 5.09 -0.38
CA GLN A 8 -22.64 6.55 -0.14
C GLN A 8 -23.08 6.89 1.29
N SER A 9 -23.27 5.92 2.19
CA SER A 9 -23.56 6.20 3.60
C SER A 9 -22.37 6.92 4.23
N ALA A 10 -22.58 8.18 4.61
CA ALA A 10 -21.59 8.97 5.32
C ALA A 10 -21.59 8.58 6.81
N LEU A 11 -20.43 8.24 7.36
CA LEU A 11 -20.23 7.77 8.71
C LEU A 11 -19.41 8.79 9.51
N SER A 12 -19.80 9.05 10.74
CA SER A 12 -18.90 9.72 11.69
C SER A 12 -17.74 8.79 12.08
N ALA A 13 -16.68 9.33 12.68
CA ALA A 13 -15.54 8.53 13.14
C ALA A 13 -15.95 7.44 14.13
N THR A 14 -16.93 7.71 15.00
CA THR A 14 -17.43 6.73 15.97
C THR A 14 -18.26 5.63 15.30
N GLU A 15 -19.12 6.00 14.36
CA GLU A 15 -19.92 5.02 13.59
C GLU A 15 -19.04 4.10 12.75
N LEU A 16 -17.98 4.67 12.12
CA LEU A 16 -17.01 3.89 11.36
C LEU A 16 -16.31 2.86 12.25
N GLU A 17 -15.79 3.28 13.39
CA GLU A 17 -15.11 2.39 14.34
C GLU A 17 -16.04 1.25 14.80
N GLN A 18 -17.26 1.58 15.23
CA GLN A 18 -18.26 0.59 15.63
C GLN A 18 -18.62 -0.37 14.50
N LEU A 19 -18.75 0.14 13.28
CA LEU A 19 -19.08 -0.66 12.11
C LEU A 19 -17.95 -1.64 11.75
N VAL A 20 -16.70 -1.19 11.80
CA VAL A 20 -15.52 -2.04 11.57
C VAL A 20 -15.45 -3.16 12.60
N GLU A 21 -15.64 -2.84 13.90
CA GLU A 21 -15.63 -3.83 14.97
C GLU A 21 -16.77 -4.85 14.84
N ALA A 22 -17.97 -4.40 14.46
CA ALA A 22 -19.15 -5.25 14.38
C ALA A 22 -19.22 -6.14 13.14
N SER A 23 -18.57 -5.74 12.03
CA SER A 23 -18.73 -6.40 10.74
C SER A 23 -17.45 -7.02 10.17
N ASP A 24 -16.34 -6.95 10.89
CA ASP A 24 -15.01 -7.32 10.37
C ASP A 24 -14.67 -6.63 9.02
N ALA A 25 -15.16 -5.40 8.87
CA ALA A 25 -14.94 -4.63 7.65
C ALA A 25 -13.48 -4.19 7.54
N LEU A 26 -12.94 -4.29 6.33
CA LEU A 26 -11.65 -3.75 5.99
C LEU A 26 -11.76 -2.25 5.72
N VAL A 27 -10.92 -1.46 6.35
CA VAL A 27 -10.78 -0.03 6.02
C VAL A 27 -9.87 0.10 4.80
N LEU A 28 -10.44 0.53 3.69
CA LEU A 28 -9.72 0.78 2.44
C LEU A 28 -9.48 2.28 2.30
N ASP A 29 -8.23 2.70 2.43
CA ASP A 29 -7.82 4.09 2.25
C ASP A 29 -7.36 4.30 0.81
N THR A 30 -8.04 5.18 0.10
CA THR A 30 -7.84 5.43 -1.33
C THR A 30 -7.09 6.72 -1.64
N ARG A 31 -6.58 7.39 -0.60
CA ARG A 31 -5.75 8.58 -0.74
C ARG A 31 -4.39 8.25 -1.37
N SER A 32 -3.66 9.27 -1.78
CA SER A 32 -2.32 9.08 -2.35
C SER A 32 -1.38 8.36 -1.37
N PRO A 33 -0.38 7.59 -1.83
CA PRO A 33 0.61 6.96 -0.97
C PRO A 33 1.30 7.95 -0.01
N GLN A 34 1.61 9.14 -0.49
CA GLN A 34 2.30 10.17 0.30
C GLN A 34 1.40 10.71 1.42
N THR A 35 0.12 10.97 1.11
CA THR A 35 -0.86 11.43 2.10
C THR A 35 -1.13 10.33 3.13
N PHE A 36 -1.26 9.09 2.69
CA PHE A 36 -1.46 7.94 3.57
C PHE A 36 -0.28 7.77 4.55
N ALA A 37 0.95 7.82 4.05
CA ALA A 37 2.14 7.63 4.88
C ALA A 37 2.22 8.59 6.07
N GLN A 38 1.72 9.81 5.92
CA GLN A 38 1.73 10.85 6.96
C GLN A 38 0.74 10.58 8.10
N GLY A 39 -0.30 9.79 7.85
CA GLY A 39 -1.27 9.43 8.86
C GLY A 39 -2.47 8.69 8.28
N PHE A 40 -2.88 7.63 8.95
CA PHE A 40 -4.01 6.80 8.55
C PHE A 40 -4.68 6.13 9.76
N ILE A 41 -5.89 5.62 9.55
CA ILE A 41 -6.60 4.82 10.55
C ILE A 41 -5.86 3.50 10.73
N PRO A 42 -5.47 3.10 11.95
CA PRO A 42 -4.74 1.86 12.19
C PRO A 42 -5.39 0.66 11.50
N ARG A 43 -4.57 -0.23 10.93
CA ARG A 43 -4.96 -1.41 10.16
C ARG A 43 -5.62 -1.15 8.79
N SER A 44 -5.69 0.10 8.33
CA SER A 44 -6.14 0.41 6.97
C SER A 44 -5.19 -0.16 5.93
N ILE A 45 -5.75 -0.59 4.81
CA ILE A 45 -5.00 -0.94 3.61
C ILE A 45 -5.08 0.24 2.63
N ASN A 46 -3.93 0.68 2.14
CA ASN A 46 -3.88 1.74 1.14
C ASN A 46 -3.85 1.17 -0.27
N VAL A 47 -4.77 1.61 -1.10
CA VAL A 47 -4.70 1.48 -2.56
C VAL A 47 -5.16 2.80 -3.16
N GLY A 48 -4.22 3.65 -3.54
CA GLY A 48 -4.52 5.00 -4.05
C GLY A 48 -5.36 4.98 -5.33
N ILE A 49 -6.40 5.83 -5.37
CA ILE A 49 -7.36 5.83 -6.48
C ILE A 49 -6.75 6.26 -7.83
N ASP A 50 -5.69 7.05 -7.82
CA ASP A 50 -5.08 7.60 -9.03
C ASP A 50 -4.05 6.66 -9.71
N GLY A 51 -3.81 5.46 -9.14
CA GLY A 51 -2.96 4.43 -9.74
C GLY A 51 -3.77 3.29 -10.38
N ASP A 52 -3.12 2.11 -10.45
CA ASP A 52 -3.74 0.86 -10.91
C ASP A 52 -4.73 0.30 -9.87
N PHE A 53 -5.67 1.14 -9.43
CA PHE A 53 -6.55 0.91 -8.30
C PHE A 53 -7.32 -0.40 -8.39
N ALA A 54 -8.18 -0.53 -9.41
CA ALA A 54 -9.12 -1.66 -9.47
C ALA A 54 -8.42 -3.03 -9.64
N PRO A 55 -7.39 -3.20 -10.52
CA PRO A 55 -6.62 -4.43 -10.59
C PRO A 55 -5.91 -4.77 -9.27
N LEU A 56 -5.36 -3.77 -8.57
CA LEU A 56 -4.63 -4.02 -7.33
C LEU A 56 -5.56 -4.30 -6.15
N VAL A 57 -6.72 -3.66 -6.06
CA VAL A 57 -7.73 -4.05 -5.06
C VAL A 57 -8.13 -5.52 -5.28
N GLY A 58 -8.42 -5.92 -6.52
CA GLY A 58 -8.76 -7.30 -6.85
C GLY A 58 -7.64 -8.32 -6.57
N ALA A 59 -6.38 -7.90 -6.67
CA ALA A 59 -5.24 -8.75 -6.36
C ALA A 59 -4.94 -8.86 -4.85
N MET A 60 -5.19 -7.79 -4.09
CA MET A 60 -4.83 -7.71 -2.67
C MET A 60 -5.94 -8.20 -1.74
N ILE A 61 -7.20 -7.98 -2.09
CA ILE A 61 -8.37 -8.42 -1.33
C ILE A 61 -8.92 -9.67 -1.97
N VAL A 62 -8.65 -10.83 -1.37
CA VAL A 62 -8.96 -12.15 -1.94
C VAL A 62 -10.46 -12.40 -2.04
N ASP A 63 -11.24 -11.95 -1.05
CA ASP A 63 -12.68 -12.14 -1.03
C ASP A 63 -13.41 -10.90 -1.53
N VAL A 64 -14.01 -10.97 -2.71
CA VAL A 64 -14.84 -9.89 -3.28
C VAL A 64 -16.07 -9.54 -2.44
N LYS A 65 -16.47 -10.41 -1.50
CA LYS A 65 -17.56 -10.16 -0.55
C LYS A 65 -17.11 -9.49 0.73
N GLN A 66 -15.78 -9.28 0.92
CA GLN A 66 -15.23 -8.58 2.07
C GLN A 66 -15.98 -7.27 2.29
N PRO A 67 -16.54 -7.02 3.47
CA PRO A 67 -17.11 -5.72 3.79
C PRO A 67 -16.02 -4.66 3.77
N LEU A 68 -16.28 -3.54 3.10
CA LEU A 68 -15.35 -2.42 2.99
C LEU A 68 -15.95 -1.16 3.61
N VAL A 69 -15.12 -0.40 4.31
CA VAL A 69 -15.39 0.98 4.68
C VAL A 69 -14.30 1.85 4.06
N LEU A 70 -14.68 2.98 3.49
CA LEU A 70 -13.79 3.78 2.66
C LEU A 70 -13.28 5.02 3.39
N ILE A 71 -11.99 5.30 3.19
CA ILE A 71 -11.37 6.60 3.43
C ILE A 71 -10.99 7.17 2.07
N THR A 72 -11.60 8.29 1.71
CA THR A 72 -11.39 8.93 0.41
C THR A 72 -10.99 10.39 0.58
N GLU A 73 -10.45 10.98 -0.47
CA GLU A 73 -10.47 12.44 -0.59
C GLU A 73 -11.95 12.88 -0.72
N PRO A 74 -12.38 13.93 0.01
CA PRO A 74 -13.76 14.40 -0.05
C PRO A 74 -14.23 14.69 -1.48
N GLY A 75 -15.40 14.15 -1.84
CA GLY A 75 -16.01 14.29 -3.16
C GLY A 75 -15.60 13.22 -4.17
N ARG A 76 -14.77 12.24 -3.80
CA ARG A 76 -14.38 11.13 -4.68
C ARG A 76 -15.05 9.79 -4.31
N GLU A 77 -15.97 9.79 -3.37
CA GLU A 77 -16.62 8.58 -2.84
C GLU A 77 -17.34 7.80 -3.94
N GLU A 78 -18.10 8.47 -4.78
CA GLU A 78 -18.84 7.84 -5.88
C GLU A 78 -17.90 7.23 -6.94
N GLU A 79 -16.79 7.90 -7.24
CA GLU A 79 -15.75 7.38 -8.14
C GLU A 79 -15.17 6.08 -7.58
N VAL A 80 -14.80 6.06 -6.31
CA VAL A 80 -14.23 4.89 -5.64
C VAL A 80 -15.21 3.73 -5.67
N ILE A 81 -16.45 3.95 -5.23
CA ILE A 81 -17.50 2.92 -5.18
C ILE A 81 -17.75 2.36 -6.59
N THR A 82 -17.81 3.22 -7.60
CA THR A 82 -18.02 2.82 -8.99
C THR A 82 -16.87 1.96 -9.50
N ARG A 83 -15.62 2.31 -9.20
CA ARG A 83 -14.45 1.53 -9.62
C ARG A 83 -14.35 0.19 -8.90
N LEU A 84 -14.73 0.13 -7.62
CA LEU A 84 -14.83 -1.11 -6.86
C LEU A 84 -15.89 -2.06 -7.43
N SER A 85 -17.08 -1.55 -7.74
CA SER A 85 -18.16 -2.36 -8.28
C SER A 85 -17.83 -2.98 -9.64
N ARG A 86 -17.01 -2.31 -10.46
CA ARG A 86 -16.57 -2.84 -11.77
C ARG A 86 -15.68 -4.09 -11.65
N VAL A 87 -15.08 -4.31 -10.49
CA VAL A 87 -14.24 -5.48 -10.21
C VAL A 87 -14.87 -6.41 -9.16
N GLY A 88 -16.17 -6.23 -8.91
CA GLY A 88 -16.99 -7.15 -8.10
C GLY A 88 -17.06 -6.85 -6.61
N PHE A 89 -16.44 -5.75 -6.14
CA PHE A 89 -16.52 -5.34 -4.73
C PHE A 89 -17.78 -4.51 -4.47
N ASP A 90 -18.90 -5.19 -4.25
CA ASP A 90 -20.22 -4.59 -4.09
C ASP A 90 -20.62 -4.39 -2.61
N ASN A 91 -19.77 -4.83 -1.66
CA ASN A 91 -20.06 -4.80 -0.24
C ASN A 91 -19.41 -3.60 0.47
N VAL A 92 -19.54 -2.41 -0.12
CA VAL A 92 -19.14 -1.16 0.53
C VAL A 92 -20.22 -0.74 1.52
N LEU A 93 -19.86 -0.63 2.81
CA LEU A 93 -20.78 -0.32 3.91
C LEU A 93 -20.98 1.19 4.11
N GLY A 94 -20.02 2.00 3.71
CA GLY A 94 -20.03 3.45 3.82
C GLY A 94 -18.63 4.05 3.69
N HIS A 95 -18.55 5.33 3.90
CA HIS A 95 -17.29 6.09 3.89
C HIS A 95 -17.24 7.06 5.08
N LEU A 96 -16.06 7.46 5.47
CA LEU A 96 -15.87 8.45 6.53
C LEU A 96 -16.27 9.84 6.00
N ASP A 97 -17.28 10.47 6.63
CA ASP A 97 -17.71 11.81 6.28
C ASP A 97 -16.59 12.83 6.54
N GLY A 98 -16.28 13.65 5.54
CA GLY A 98 -15.17 14.60 5.60
C GLY A 98 -13.78 13.97 5.51
N GLY A 99 -13.67 12.67 5.23
CA GLY A 99 -12.40 11.97 5.03
C GLY A 99 -11.54 11.85 6.29
N PHE A 100 -10.26 11.61 6.11
CA PHE A 100 -9.31 11.32 7.21
C PHE A 100 -9.18 12.46 8.23
N GLU A 101 -9.36 13.71 7.81
CA GLU A 101 -9.30 14.86 8.73
C GLU A 101 -10.38 14.80 9.83
N THR A 102 -11.54 14.23 9.53
CA THR A 102 -12.58 13.99 10.54
C THR A 102 -12.11 12.97 11.60
N TRP A 103 -11.42 11.90 11.18
CA TRP A 103 -10.84 10.95 12.13
C TRP A 103 -9.80 11.61 13.02
N LYS A 104 -8.88 12.33 12.42
CA LYS A 104 -7.82 13.06 13.12
C LYS A 104 -8.39 14.07 14.13
N ALA A 105 -9.42 14.83 13.74
CA ALA A 105 -10.08 15.80 14.61
C ALA A 105 -10.83 15.13 15.78
N SER A 106 -11.23 13.88 15.66
CA SER A 106 -11.91 13.12 16.72
C SER A 106 -10.97 12.68 17.85
N GLY A 107 -9.65 12.87 17.71
CA GLY A 107 -8.65 12.48 18.71
C GLY A 107 -8.42 10.97 18.82
N LYS A 108 -8.91 10.18 17.86
CA LYS A 108 -8.68 8.74 17.79
C LYS A 108 -7.26 8.42 17.38
N GLU A 109 -6.83 7.18 17.62
CA GLU A 109 -5.50 6.69 17.25
C GLU A 109 -5.26 6.81 15.74
N ILE A 110 -4.07 7.28 15.39
CA ILE A 110 -3.56 7.32 14.02
C ILE A 110 -2.23 6.62 13.93
N ASP A 111 -1.97 5.98 12.81
CA ASP A 111 -0.72 5.33 12.49
C ASP A 111 -0.04 6.05 11.31
N HIS A 112 1.21 5.77 11.04
CA HIS A 112 1.97 6.34 9.94
C HIS A 112 2.96 5.30 9.39
N VAL A 113 3.42 5.48 8.14
CA VAL A 113 4.49 4.67 7.56
C VAL A 113 5.79 5.46 7.58
N GLU A 114 6.84 4.88 8.13
CA GLU A 114 8.17 5.45 8.03
C GLU A 114 8.68 5.41 6.59
N CYS A 115 9.10 6.56 6.10
CA CYS A 115 9.63 6.73 4.75
C CYS A 115 10.99 7.42 4.79
N ILE A 116 11.87 7.05 3.88
CA ILE A 116 13.15 7.74 3.63
C ILE A 116 13.33 8.04 2.15
N SER A 117 14.09 9.07 1.85
CA SER A 117 14.47 9.33 0.46
C SER A 117 15.53 8.33 -0.05
N ALA A 118 15.61 8.19 -1.37
CA ALA A 118 16.65 7.36 -1.99
C ALA A 118 18.08 7.88 -1.67
N GLU A 119 18.25 9.19 -1.54
CA GLU A 119 19.51 9.82 -1.16
C GLU A 119 19.90 9.47 0.28
N THR A 120 18.92 9.45 1.20
CA THR A 120 19.15 9.05 2.59
C THR A 120 19.56 7.59 2.65
N LEU A 121 18.90 6.70 1.88
CA LEU A 121 19.29 5.31 1.78
C LEU A 121 20.72 5.18 1.21
N ALA A 122 21.06 5.93 0.16
CA ALA A 122 22.38 5.92 -0.45
C ALA A 122 23.49 6.35 0.51
N ALA A 123 23.22 7.29 1.41
CA ALA A 123 24.17 7.72 2.43
C ALA A 123 24.50 6.63 3.46
N HIS A 124 23.63 5.63 3.62
CA HIS A 124 23.81 4.49 4.51
C HIS A 124 24.27 3.22 3.79
N PHE A 125 24.46 3.29 2.47
CA PHE A 125 24.85 2.14 1.67
C PHE A 125 26.39 1.95 1.61
N PRO A 126 26.95 0.72 1.66
CA PRO A 126 26.26 -0.55 1.85
C PRO A 126 25.65 -0.67 3.26
N LEU A 127 24.49 -1.30 3.35
CA LEU A 127 23.79 -1.47 4.62
C LEU A 127 24.62 -2.32 5.57
N LYS A 128 24.86 -1.82 6.78
CA LYS A 128 25.51 -2.60 7.85
C LYS A 128 24.55 -3.60 8.48
N GLU A 129 23.28 -3.22 8.53
CA GLU A 129 22.19 -4.01 9.11
C GLU A 129 20.94 -3.81 8.27
N GLY A 130 20.12 -4.84 8.18
CA GLY A 130 18.88 -4.82 7.39
C GLY A 130 19.02 -5.39 5.98
N ILE A 131 17.89 -5.49 5.32
CA ILE A 131 17.78 -6.03 3.95
C ILE A 131 16.99 -5.07 3.07
N ILE A 132 17.25 -5.13 1.76
CA ILE A 132 16.47 -4.40 0.76
C ILE A 132 15.54 -5.38 0.06
N VAL A 133 14.28 -4.99 -0.07
CA VAL A 133 13.23 -5.81 -0.69
C VAL A 133 12.59 -5.05 -1.86
N ASP A 134 12.72 -5.63 -3.04
CA ASP A 134 12.08 -5.17 -4.28
C ASP A 134 10.74 -5.85 -4.45
N ILE A 135 9.66 -5.09 -4.40
CA ILE A 135 8.30 -5.60 -4.54
C ILE A 135 7.72 -5.44 -5.94
N ARG A 136 8.55 -5.05 -6.91
CA ARG A 136 8.15 -4.96 -8.32
C ARG A 136 7.87 -6.37 -8.89
N LYS A 137 7.33 -6.41 -10.10
CA LYS A 137 7.14 -7.68 -10.82
C LYS A 137 8.48 -8.34 -11.11
N GLU A 138 8.48 -9.66 -11.19
CA GLU A 138 9.69 -10.46 -11.48
C GLU A 138 10.44 -9.98 -12.72
N GLY A 139 9.73 -9.62 -13.80
CA GLY A 139 10.35 -9.10 -15.02
C GLY A 139 11.04 -7.75 -14.82
N GLU A 140 10.51 -6.87 -13.95
CA GLU A 140 11.16 -5.59 -13.62
C GLU A 140 12.43 -5.83 -12.82
N TYR A 141 12.38 -6.73 -11.84
CA TYR A 141 13.53 -7.14 -11.05
C TYR A 141 14.61 -7.79 -11.91
N ALA A 142 14.23 -8.73 -12.77
CA ALA A 142 15.17 -9.43 -13.64
C ALA A 142 15.81 -8.50 -14.69
N ALA A 143 15.13 -7.43 -15.09
CA ALA A 143 15.70 -6.44 -15.99
C ALA A 143 16.82 -5.61 -15.35
N GLU A 144 16.60 -5.10 -14.17
CA GLU A 144 17.57 -4.34 -13.38
C GLU A 144 17.03 -4.20 -11.93
N HIS A 145 17.86 -4.35 -10.94
CA HIS A 145 17.50 -4.16 -9.53
C HIS A 145 18.70 -3.66 -8.70
N VAL A 146 18.44 -3.24 -7.48
CA VAL A 146 19.48 -2.91 -6.50
C VAL A 146 20.26 -4.18 -6.17
N GLU A 147 21.60 -4.14 -6.23
CA GLU A 147 22.42 -5.29 -5.84
C GLU A 147 22.07 -5.75 -4.42
N GLU A 148 22.03 -7.06 -4.22
CA GLU A 148 21.65 -7.71 -2.94
C GLU A 148 20.18 -7.55 -2.54
N ALA A 149 19.33 -6.89 -3.34
CA ALA A 149 17.91 -6.82 -3.06
C ALA A 149 17.21 -8.18 -3.23
N TYR A 150 16.31 -8.49 -2.33
CA TYR A 150 15.45 -9.68 -2.43
C TYR A 150 14.20 -9.37 -3.25
N SER A 151 13.95 -10.18 -4.29
CA SER A 151 12.69 -10.10 -5.04
C SER A 151 11.53 -10.65 -4.22
N ARG A 152 10.52 -9.81 -3.98
CA ARG A 152 9.28 -10.16 -3.25
C ARG A 152 8.10 -9.46 -3.91
N PRO A 153 7.64 -9.90 -5.07
CA PRO A 153 6.59 -9.22 -5.83
C PRO A 153 5.32 -9.05 -5.01
N LEU A 154 4.71 -7.85 -5.10
CA LEU A 154 3.48 -7.50 -4.37
C LEU A 154 2.36 -8.53 -4.59
N ALA A 155 2.24 -9.07 -5.80
CA ALA A 155 1.21 -10.06 -6.15
C ALA A 155 1.24 -11.32 -5.25
N TYR A 156 2.40 -11.65 -4.69
CA TYR A 156 2.60 -12.83 -3.83
C TYR A 156 2.81 -12.45 -2.36
N ILE A 157 2.33 -11.27 -1.94
CA ILE A 157 2.58 -10.78 -0.57
C ILE A 157 2.09 -11.75 0.51
N ASN A 158 1.00 -12.45 0.26
CA ASN A 158 0.46 -13.42 1.20
C ASN A 158 1.38 -14.63 1.42
N ASP A 159 2.20 -14.96 0.42
CA ASP A 159 3.11 -16.11 0.48
C ASP A 159 4.42 -15.74 1.20
N TRP A 160 5.00 -14.58 0.88
CA TRP A 160 6.32 -14.23 1.39
C TRP A 160 6.33 -13.39 2.67
N ILE A 161 5.21 -12.79 3.06
CA ILE A 161 5.16 -11.94 4.27
C ILE A 161 5.53 -12.71 5.55
N VAL A 162 5.21 -14.00 5.60
CA VAL A 162 5.51 -14.86 6.76
C VAL A 162 6.99 -15.18 6.90
N ASP A 163 7.74 -15.09 5.80
CA ASP A 163 9.17 -15.38 5.71
C ASP A 163 10.05 -14.13 5.92
N LEU A 164 9.45 -12.96 6.07
CA LEU A 164 10.23 -11.75 6.34
C LEU A 164 10.88 -11.83 7.75
N PRO A 165 12.19 -11.54 7.84
CA PRO A 165 12.86 -11.53 9.12
C PRO A 165 12.29 -10.42 10.02
N ARG A 166 11.96 -10.76 11.26
CA ARG A 166 11.42 -9.79 12.23
C ARG A 166 12.51 -9.08 13.03
N ASP A 167 13.69 -9.63 13.06
CA ASP A 167 14.88 -9.16 13.75
C ASP A 167 15.80 -8.29 12.88
N GLN A 168 15.53 -8.21 11.58
CA GLN A 168 16.26 -7.36 10.66
C GLN A 168 15.35 -6.23 10.14
N HIS A 169 15.93 -5.05 9.95
CA HIS A 169 15.21 -3.94 9.34
C HIS A 169 15.03 -4.17 7.83
N VAL A 170 13.84 -3.85 7.31
CA VAL A 170 13.50 -4.07 5.90
C VAL A 170 13.29 -2.74 5.19
N TYR A 171 14.06 -2.47 4.15
CA TYR A 171 13.84 -1.33 3.25
C TYR A 171 13.03 -1.80 2.05
N LEU A 172 11.83 -1.26 1.89
CA LEU A 172 10.91 -1.62 0.81
C LEU A 172 10.97 -0.61 -0.33
N TYR A 173 11.06 -1.07 -1.56
CA TYR A 173 10.85 -0.21 -2.72
C TYR A 173 10.04 -0.90 -3.83
N CYS A 174 9.37 -0.09 -4.65
CA CYS A 174 8.82 -0.52 -5.93
C CYS A 174 9.35 0.38 -7.06
N ALA A 175 8.62 0.59 -8.15
CA ALA A 175 9.08 1.48 -9.23
C ALA A 175 9.10 2.95 -8.78
N SER A 176 7.98 3.47 -8.26
CA SER A 176 7.77 4.88 -7.96
C SER A 176 7.16 5.18 -6.58
N GLY A 177 6.97 4.16 -5.72
CA GLY A 177 6.41 4.31 -4.38
C GLY A 177 4.93 3.89 -4.22
N TYR A 178 4.18 3.69 -5.30
CA TYR A 178 2.76 3.32 -5.24
C TYR A 178 2.55 1.90 -4.68
N ARG A 179 3.16 0.89 -5.29
CA ARG A 179 3.04 -0.52 -4.88
C ARG A 179 3.70 -0.79 -3.53
N SER A 180 4.79 -0.10 -3.21
CA SER A 180 5.46 -0.27 -1.92
C SER A 180 4.63 0.27 -0.76
N MET A 181 3.82 1.30 -0.97
CA MET A 181 2.90 1.77 0.05
C MET A 181 1.75 0.78 0.30
N ILE A 182 1.25 0.12 -0.75
CA ILE A 182 0.28 -0.98 -0.57
C ILE A 182 0.89 -2.08 0.31
N ALA A 183 2.10 -2.54 -0.02
CA ALA A 183 2.81 -3.55 0.77
C ALA A 183 3.02 -3.08 2.21
N ALA A 184 3.48 -1.84 2.41
CA ALA A 184 3.70 -1.25 3.72
C ALA A 184 2.42 -1.25 4.57
N SER A 185 1.29 -0.86 4.00
CA SER A 185 -0.01 -0.86 4.69
C SER A 185 -0.43 -2.28 5.10
N ILE A 186 -0.23 -3.27 4.25
CA ILE A 186 -0.53 -4.68 4.53
C ILE A 186 0.40 -5.22 5.63
N LEU A 187 1.70 -4.94 5.55
CA LEU A 187 2.68 -5.32 6.57
C LEU A 187 2.26 -4.79 7.94
N GLN A 188 1.94 -3.50 8.01
CA GLN A 188 1.55 -2.83 9.25
C GLN A 188 0.24 -3.37 9.80
N ALA A 189 -0.77 -3.58 8.95
CA ALA A 189 -2.05 -4.17 9.34
C ALA A 189 -1.89 -5.58 9.95
N ARG A 190 -0.85 -6.32 9.53
CA ARG A 190 -0.49 -7.65 10.06
C ARG A 190 0.54 -7.60 11.20
N GLY A 191 0.80 -6.42 11.76
CA GLY A 191 1.68 -6.24 12.92
C GLY A 191 3.17 -6.29 12.62
N TYR A 192 3.59 -6.18 11.36
CA TYR A 192 4.98 -6.01 10.99
C TYR A 192 5.37 -4.54 11.08
N ARG A 193 6.38 -4.19 11.87
CA ARG A 193 6.76 -2.80 12.16
C ARG A 193 8.19 -2.45 11.80
N ASN A 194 9.06 -3.44 11.62
CA ASN A 194 10.48 -3.23 11.42
C ASN A 194 10.83 -3.02 9.93
N PHE A 195 10.24 -1.98 9.33
CA PHE A 195 10.51 -1.63 7.93
C PHE A 195 10.42 -0.13 7.68
N THR A 196 11.00 0.32 6.59
CA THR A 196 10.92 1.68 6.05
C THR A 196 10.64 1.62 4.55
N ASN A 197 9.72 2.45 4.07
CA ASN A 197 9.46 2.61 2.63
C ASN A 197 10.47 3.58 2.01
N VAL A 198 10.98 3.27 0.84
CA VAL A 198 11.87 4.18 0.08
C VAL A 198 11.04 4.99 -0.90
N ASP A 199 10.95 6.29 -0.65
CA ASP A 199 10.19 7.22 -1.47
C ASP A 199 10.76 7.34 -2.89
N GLY A 200 9.86 7.41 -3.86
CA GLY A 200 10.21 7.44 -5.28
C GLY A 200 10.71 6.10 -5.84
N GLY A 201 10.87 5.08 -5.00
CA GLY A 201 11.20 3.71 -5.38
C GLY A 201 12.46 3.61 -6.26
N PHE A 202 12.46 2.64 -7.18
CA PHE A 202 13.60 2.37 -8.06
C PHE A 202 13.94 3.55 -8.97
N GLU A 203 12.94 4.33 -9.39
CA GLU A 203 13.16 5.54 -10.19
C GLU A 203 14.07 6.53 -9.47
N ALA A 204 13.80 6.80 -8.18
CA ALA A 204 14.66 7.67 -7.37
C ALA A 204 16.01 7.00 -7.04
N ILE A 205 16.00 5.71 -6.65
CA ILE A 205 17.22 4.96 -6.35
C ILE A 205 18.17 4.95 -7.54
N SER A 206 17.66 4.86 -8.77
CA SER A 206 18.47 4.82 -9.99
C SER A 206 19.26 6.09 -10.24
N GLN A 207 18.90 7.21 -9.60
CA GLN A 207 19.61 8.49 -9.67
C GLN A 207 20.70 8.63 -8.58
N THR A 208 20.85 7.65 -7.72
CA THR A 208 21.83 7.64 -6.63
C THR A 208 23.04 6.79 -6.96
N SER A 209 24.02 6.76 -6.03
CA SER A 209 25.20 5.91 -6.10
C SER A 209 24.97 4.46 -5.66
N ILE A 210 23.75 4.07 -5.27
CA ILE A 210 23.45 2.70 -4.87
C ILE A 210 23.74 1.74 -6.03
N PRO A 211 24.55 0.70 -5.84
CA PRO A 211 24.86 -0.27 -6.87
C PRO A 211 23.60 -0.98 -7.39
N LYS A 212 23.53 -1.14 -8.69
CA LYS A 212 22.48 -1.84 -9.43
C LYS A 212 23.10 -2.88 -10.35
N THR A 213 22.36 -3.95 -10.61
CA THR A 213 22.75 -4.93 -11.61
C THR A 213 22.77 -4.32 -13.01
N ASP A 214 23.49 -4.94 -13.94
CA ASP A 214 23.45 -4.55 -15.34
C ASP A 214 22.04 -4.70 -15.91
N PHE A 215 21.62 -3.72 -16.72
CA PHE A 215 20.33 -3.78 -17.38
C PHE A 215 20.29 -4.90 -18.42
N VAL A 216 19.30 -5.80 -18.30
CA VAL A 216 19.03 -6.87 -19.24
C VAL A 216 17.70 -6.65 -19.93
N CYS A 217 17.72 -6.46 -21.27
CA CYS A 217 16.48 -6.31 -22.03
C CYS A 217 15.66 -7.60 -22.00
N GLN A 218 14.37 -7.48 -21.67
CA GLN A 218 13.45 -8.64 -21.56
C GLN A 218 13.40 -9.52 -22.81
N SER A 219 13.63 -8.97 -24.00
CA SER A 219 13.69 -9.74 -25.24
C SER A 219 14.84 -10.76 -25.28
N LYS A 220 15.82 -10.67 -24.38
CA LYS A 220 16.94 -11.61 -24.24
C LYS A 220 16.71 -12.68 -23.16
N MET A 221 15.66 -12.54 -22.35
CA MET A 221 15.33 -13.50 -21.28
C MET A 221 14.52 -14.71 -21.77
N SER A 222 14.04 -14.69 -23.01
CA SER A 222 13.20 -15.73 -23.61
C SER A 222 14.01 -16.75 -24.44
N LYS A 223 15.20 -17.15 -23.98
CA LYS A 223 15.96 -18.23 -24.61
C LYS A 223 16.36 -19.30 -23.61
#